data_e8a7df3c4550e3b3c0d075e0e9a95098
#
_entry.id   e8a7df3c4550e3b3c0d075e0e9a95098
#
_cell.length_a   1.000
_cell.length_b   1.000
_cell.length_c   1.000
_cell.angle_alpha   90.00
_cell.angle_beta   90.00
_cell.angle_gamma   90.00
#
_symmetry.space_group_name_H-M   'P 1'
#
loop_
_entity.id
_entity.type
_entity.pdbx_description
1 polymer ?
#
loop_
_entity_poly.entity_id
_entity_poly.type
_entity_poly.pdbx_seq_one_letter_code
_entity_poly.pdbx_strand_id
1 'polypeptide(L)'
;MSVVFYRIDDRLIHGQVMTGWSKVYKANRIFVVDDKVAKDAFMCQVMKMAVPKGCDVSILTVEQAVDAIKNDPPEMRTIVLAKTPDVMEKLLNSGVEMKELNLGGMGYVAGRKMILRNIQVSPEELEQLKAIAARGIRVFCQIVPDGKCIEIDKVKL
;
A
#
# COMPACT_ATOMS: atom_id res chain seq x y z
N MET A 1 3.14 17.43 -2.12
CA MET A 1 2.62 16.15 -2.58
C MET A 1 1.39 15.77 -1.80
N SER A 2 0.39 15.24 -2.48
CA SER A 2 -0.88 14.89 -1.88
C SER A 2 -0.94 13.46 -1.34
N VAL A 3 0.01 12.58 -1.68
CA VAL A 3 0.03 11.23 -1.13
C VAL A 3 0.50 11.28 0.31
N VAL A 4 -0.38 10.85 1.21
CA VAL A 4 -0.14 10.90 2.66
C VAL A 4 0.25 9.55 3.24
N PHE A 5 0.00 8.45 2.51
CA PHE A 5 0.27 7.10 3.01
C PHE A 5 0.39 6.11 1.87
N TYR A 6 1.42 5.28 1.91
CA TYR A 6 1.61 4.13 1.02
C TYR A 6 1.49 2.86 1.83
N ARG A 7 0.65 1.94 1.35
CA ARG A 7 0.39 0.68 2.07
C ARG A 7 0.37 -0.52 1.13
N ILE A 8 1.04 -1.58 1.53
CA ILE A 8 0.95 -2.89 0.88
C ILE A 8 -0.05 -3.72 1.66
N ASP A 9 -1.12 -4.14 0.98
CA ASP A 9 -2.12 -5.04 1.55
C ASP A 9 -2.77 -5.81 0.41
N ASP A 10 -2.60 -7.12 0.38
CA ASP A 10 -3.10 -7.95 -0.72
C ASP A 10 -4.62 -8.05 -0.79
N ARG A 11 -5.31 -7.57 0.24
CA ARG A 11 -6.77 -7.45 0.25
C ARG A 11 -7.25 -6.10 -0.32
N LEU A 12 -6.33 -5.15 -0.53
CA LEU A 12 -6.59 -3.81 -1.02
C LEU A 12 -7.59 -3.05 -0.12
N ILE A 13 -8.71 -2.56 -0.65
CA ILE A 13 -9.72 -1.89 0.17
C ILE A 13 -10.58 -2.96 0.84
N HIS A 14 -10.51 -3.03 2.16
CA HIS A 14 -11.32 -3.96 2.93
C HIS A 14 -11.66 -3.38 4.30
N GLY A 15 -12.92 -3.43 4.63
CA GLY A 15 -13.48 -3.23 5.95
C GLY A 15 -12.93 -2.08 6.77
N GLN A 16 -12.91 -2.31 8.06
CA GLN A 16 -12.59 -1.31 9.07
C GLN A 16 -11.11 -0.90 9.12
N VAL A 17 -10.22 -1.76 8.61
CA VAL A 17 -8.79 -1.46 8.56
C VAL A 17 -8.54 -0.19 7.73
N MET A 18 -9.12 -0.14 6.54
CA MET A 18 -8.96 1.02 5.67
C MET A 18 -9.66 2.26 6.23
N THR A 19 -10.81 2.08 6.88
CA THR A 19 -11.51 3.17 7.55
C THR A 19 -10.62 3.78 8.65
N GLY A 20 -9.96 2.96 9.45
CA GLY A 20 -9.04 3.42 10.50
C GLY A 20 -7.88 4.24 9.95
N TRP A 21 -7.21 3.75 8.92
CA TRP A 21 -6.10 4.46 8.29
C TRP A 21 -6.55 5.75 7.61
N SER A 22 -7.72 5.73 6.94
CA SER A 22 -8.27 6.93 6.31
C SER A 22 -8.53 8.05 7.32
N LYS A 23 -9.02 7.69 8.51
CA LYS A 23 -9.25 8.66 9.59
C LYS A 23 -7.95 9.26 10.11
N VAL A 24 -6.95 8.42 10.38
CA VAL A 24 -5.65 8.86 10.89
C VAL A 24 -4.99 9.85 9.94
N TYR A 25 -5.01 9.56 8.65
CA TYR A 25 -4.39 10.41 7.64
C TYR A 25 -5.32 11.46 7.06
N LYS A 26 -6.59 11.49 7.48
CA LYS A 26 -7.62 12.40 6.94
C LYS A 26 -7.69 12.29 5.43
N ALA A 27 -7.66 11.06 4.93
CA ALA A 27 -7.65 10.80 3.49
C ALA A 27 -9.00 11.11 2.87
N ASN A 28 -8.99 11.70 1.68
CA ASN A 28 -10.19 11.93 0.88
C ASN A 28 -10.14 11.20 -0.46
N ARG A 29 -9.05 10.50 -0.74
CA ARG A 29 -8.91 9.72 -1.97
C ARG A 29 -8.03 8.50 -1.76
N ILE A 30 -8.34 7.43 -2.46
CA ILE A 30 -7.55 6.19 -2.46
C ILE A 30 -7.21 5.83 -3.91
N PHE A 31 -5.94 5.57 -4.19
CA PHE A 31 -5.48 4.94 -5.42
C PHE A 31 -5.20 3.48 -5.14
N VAL A 32 -5.89 2.60 -5.84
CA VAL A 32 -5.57 1.17 -5.87
C VAL A 32 -4.71 0.93 -7.10
N VAL A 33 -3.48 0.49 -6.90
CA VAL A 33 -2.51 0.33 -7.99
C VAL A 33 -2.29 -1.15 -8.24
N ASP A 34 -2.90 -1.66 -9.31
CA ASP A 34 -2.79 -3.07 -9.69
C ASP A 34 -3.20 -3.24 -11.15
N ASP A 35 -2.28 -3.72 -11.98
CA ASP A 35 -2.51 -3.84 -13.43
C ASP A 35 -3.66 -4.80 -13.76
N LYS A 36 -3.82 -5.87 -12.98
CA LYS A 36 -4.87 -6.85 -13.21
C LYS A 36 -6.23 -6.35 -12.75
N VAL A 37 -6.28 -5.79 -11.55
CA VAL A 37 -7.52 -5.26 -10.97
C VAL A 37 -8.04 -4.09 -11.80
N ALA A 38 -7.16 -3.24 -12.30
CA ALA A 38 -7.54 -2.11 -13.14
C ALA A 38 -8.27 -2.53 -14.43
N LYS A 39 -8.03 -3.75 -14.89
CA LYS A 39 -8.67 -4.32 -16.10
C LYS A 39 -9.86 -5.21 -15.78
N ASP A 40 -10.16 -5.42 -14.50
CA ASP A 40 -11.24 -6.29 -14.03
C ASP A 40 -12.42 -5.43 -13.57
N ALA A 41 -13.43 -5.30 -14.43
CA ALA A 41 -14.60 -4.47 -14.16
C ALA A 41 -15.34 -4.89 -12.88
N PHE A 42 -15.41 -6.19 -12.61
CA PHE A 42 -16.06 -6.71 -11.41
C PHE A 42 -15.28 -6.30 -10.14
N MET A 43 -13.98 -6.50 -10.13
CA MET A 43 -13.14 -6.09 -8.99
C MET A 43 -13.14 -4.59 -8.77
N CYS A 44 -13.15 -3.80 -9.84
CA CYS A 44 -13.28 -2.34 -9.73
C CYS A 44 -14.59 -1.98 -9.02
N GLN A 45 -15.68 -2.64 -9.36
CA GLN A 45 -16.98 -2.39 -8.70
C GLN A 45 -16.93 -2.78 -7.23
N VAL A 46 -16.33 -3.93 -6.91
CA VAL A 46 -16.15 -4.38 -5.51
C VAL A 46 -15.36 -3.35 -4.71
N MET A 47 -14.26 -2.85 -5.25
CA MET A 47 -13.44 -1.85 -4.57
C MET A 47 -14.20 -0.54 -4.35
N LYS A 48 -14.95 -0.08 -5.34
CA LYS A 48 -15.76 1.13 -5.23
C LYS A 48 -16.82 1.03 -4.15
N MET A 49 -17.38 -0.15 -3.95
CA MET A 49 -18.39 -0.39 -2.91
C MET A 49 -17.77 -0.47 -1.51
N ALA A 50 -16.50 -0.80 -1.40
CA ALA A 50 -15.81 -0.98 -0.14
C ALA A 50 -15.10 0.28 0.37
N VAL A 51 -15.10 1.36 -0.42
CA VAL A 51 -14.37 2.58 -0.08
C VAL A 51 -14.98 3.25 1.16
N PRO A 52 -14.16 3.78 2.07
CA PRO A 52 -14.66 4.53 3.21
C PRO A 52 -15.48 5.75 2.80
N LYS A 53 -16.50 6.05 3.60
CA LYS A 53 -17.35 7.23 3.36
C LYS A 53 -16.48 8.50 3.33
N GLY A 54 -16.72 9.33 2.34
CA GLY A 54 -15.97 10.58 2.17
C GLY A 54 -14.69 10.45 1.36
N CYS A 55 -14.38 9.25 0.87
CA CYS A 55 -13.23 9.02 0.00
C CYS A 55 -13.65 8.70 -1.42
N ASP A 56 -12.95 9.27 -2.39
CA ASP A 56 -13.01 8.83 -3.78
C ASP A 56 -12.01 7.69 -3.99
N VAL A 57 -12.27 6.83 -4.96
CA VAL A 57 -11.36 5.75 -5.32
C VAL A 57 -11.08 5.75 -6.82
N SER A 58 -9.83 5.54 -7.17
CA SER A 58 -9.41 5.27 -8.55
C SER A 58 -8.59 3.99 -8.56
N ILE A 59 -8.91 3.10 -9.49
CA ILE A 59 -8.16 1.85 -9.66
C ILE A 59 -7.33 2.01 -10.93
N LEU A 60 -6.01 1.95 -10.75
CA LEU A 60 -5.04 2.40 -11.75
C LEU A 60 -4.04 1.29 -12.07
N THR A 61 -3.58 1.25 -13.30
CA THR A 61 -2.36 0.50 -13.62
C THR A 61 -1.16 1.23 -13.00
N VAL A 62 -0.02 0.55 -12.91
CA VAL A 62 1.22 1.18 -12.41
C VAL A 62 1.55 2.44 -13.23
N GLU A 63 1.47 2.34 -14.56
CA GLU A 63 1.75 3.46 -15.45
C GLU A 63 0.83 4.65 -15.19
N GLN A 64 -0.47 4.40 -15.09
CA GLN A 64 -1.45 5.43 -14.77
C GLN A 64 -1.20 6.04 -13.39
N ALA A 65 -0.82 5.22 -12.42
CA ALA A 65 -0.56 5.67 -11.05
C ALA A 65 0.64 6.62 -10.97
N VAL A 66 1.71 6.34 -11.72
CA VAL A 66 2.87 7.23 -11.78
C VAL A 66 2.45 8.64 -12.20
N ASP A 67 1.69 8.73 -13.29
CA ASP A 67 1.21 10.03 -13.78
C ASP A 67 0.25 10.70 -12.79
N ALA A 68 -0.69 9.93 -12.24
CA ALA A 68 -1.66 10.45 -11.29
C ALA A 68 -1.02 10.98 -10.01
N ILE A 69 -0.01 10.28 -9.49
CA ILE A 69 0.71 10.70 -8.28
C ILE A 69 1.53 11.97 -8.55
N LYS A 70 2.23 12.02 -9.67
CA LYS A 70 3.07 13.18 -10.02
C LYS A 70 2.26 14.44 -10.28
N ASN A 71 1.03 14.29 -10.76
CA ASN A 71 0.14 15.41 -11.12
C ASN A 71 -0.99 15.62 -10.11
N ASP A 72 -0.84 15.07 -8.92
CA ASP A 72 -1.87 15.06 -7.91
C ASP A 72 -2.10 16.46 -7.32
N PRO A 73 -3.36 16.96 -7.28
CA PRO A 73 -3.63 18.29 -6.74
C PRO A 73 -3.25 18.40 -5.26
N PRO A 74 -2.66 19.54 -4.85
CA PRO A 74 -2.18 19.68 -3.44
C PRO A 74 -3.28 19.57 -2.38
N GLU A 75 -4.52 19.85 -2.73
CA GLU A 75 -5.66 19.76 -1.82
C GLU A 75 -6.12 18.33 -1.54
N MET A 76 -5.68 17.39 -2.35
CA MET A 76 -6.03 15.98 -2.15
C MET A 76 -5.15 15.34 -1.08
N ARG A 77 -5.73 14.41 -0.33
CA ARG A 77 -5.01 13.60 0.66
C ARG A 77 -5.23 12.14 0.26
N THR A 78 -4.24 11.58 -0.40
CA THR A 78 -4.36 10.31 -1.09
C THR A 78 -3.63 9.20 -0.35
N ILE A 79 -4.30 8.05 -0.17
CA ILE A 79 -3.69 6.79 0.24
C ILE A 79 -3.45 5.96 -1.03
N VAL A 80 -2.25 5.42 -1.16
CA VAL A 80 -1.90 4.53 -2.28
C VAL A 80 -1.80 3.10 -1.75
N LEU A 81 -2.60 2.20 -2.33
CA LEU A 81 -2.65 0.78 -1.97
C LEU A 81 -2.12 -0.08 -3.11
N ALA A 82 -1.33 -1.08 -2.77
CA ALA A 82 -0.88 -2.11 -3.70
C ALA A 82 -0.84 -3.46 -3.00
N LYS A 83 -0.82 -4.54 -3.77
CA LYS A 83 -0.83 -5.90 -3.23
C LYS A 83 0.55 -6.40 -2.80
N THR A 84 1.61 -5.91 -3.44
CA THR A 84 2.96 -6.48 -3.30
C THR A 84 4.03 -5.40 -3.26
N PRO A 85 5.21 -5.73 -2.70
CA PRO A 85 6.36 -4.83 -2.75
C PRO A 85 6.80 -4.45 -4.18
N ASP A 86 6.59 -5.35 -5.15
CA ASP A 86 6.96 -5.10 -6.54
C ASP A 86 6.33 -3.84 -7.10
N VAL A 87 5.06 -3.61 -6.81
CA VAL A 87 4.35 -2.41 -7.30
C VAL A 87 4.99 -1.16 -6.73
N MET A 88 5.29 -1.16 -5.43
CA MET A 88 5.92 -0.01 -4.79
C MET A 88 7.32 0.25 -5.35
N GLU A 89 8.08 -0.80 -5.60
CA GLU A 89 9.40 -0.68 -6.24
C GLU A 89 9.29 -0.08 -7.64
N LYS A 90 8.31 -0.50 -8.43
CA LYS A 90 8.07 0.07 -9.76
C LYS A 90 7.73 1.56 -9.70
N LEU A 91 6.90 1.96 -8.74
CA LEU A 91 6.59 3.38 -8.52
C LEU A 91 7.86 4.17 -8.19
N LEU A 92 8.67 3.67 -7.26
CA LEU A 92 9.93 4.31 -6.87
C LEU A 92 10.89 4.42 -8.05
N ASN A 93 11.04 3.36 -8.82
CA ASN A 93 11.93 3.33 -9.99
C ASN A 93 11.44 4.26 -11.10
N SER A 94 10.17 4.63 -11.09
CA SER A 94 9.59 5.60 -12.03
C SER A 94 9.65 7.05 -11.54
N GLY A 95 10.32 7.29 -10.40
CA GLY A 95 10.54 8.63 -9.87
C GLY A 95 9.50 9.12 -8.88
N VAL A 96 8.61 8.25 -8.42
CA VAL A 96 7.68 8.60 -7.33
C VAL A 96 8.45 8.73 -6.04
N GLU A 97 8.24 9.82 -5.32
CA GLU A 97 8.84 10.03 -4.00
C GLU A 97 7.98 9.40 -2.92
N MET A 98 8.64 8.75 -1.95
CA MET A 98 7.96 8.05 -0.87
C MET A 98 8.78 8.20 0.41
N LYS A 99 8.15 8.65 1.48
CA LYS A 99 8.82 8.80 2.79
C LYS A 99 8.65 7.57 3.66
N GLU A 100 7.46 6.98 3.61
CA GLU A 100 7.10 5.83 4.42
C GLU A 100 6.36 4.82 3.57
N LEU A 101 6.54 3.55 3.89
CA LEU A 101 5.82 2.43 3.29
C LEU A 101 5.34 1.50 4.40
N ASN A 102 4.04 1.34 4.50
CA ASN A 102 3.41 0.44 5.46
C ASN A 102 3.18 -0.94 4.83
N LEU A 103 3.60 -1.98 5.51
CA LEU A 103 3.24 -3.36 5.17
C LEU A 103 2.11 -3.79 6.10
N GLY A 104 0.91 -3.92 5.56
CA GLY A 104 -0.31 -4.14 6.34
C GLY A 104 -0.96 -5.51 6.15
N GLY A 105 -0.69 -6.18 5.05
CA GLY A 105 -1.23 -7.51 4.80
C GLY A 105 -0.55 -8.19 3.62
N MET A 106 -0.01 -9.38 3.87
CA MET A 106 0.48 -10.30 2.85
C MET A 106 0.17 -11.71 3.34
N GLY A 107 -0.75 -12.38 2.66
CA GLY A 107 -1.20 -13.71 3.02
C GLY A 107 -0.17 -14.80 2.72
N TYR A 108 -0.45 -16.00 3.20
CA TYR A 108 0.44 -17.12 3.00
C TYR A 108 0.56 -17.51 1.52
N VAL A 109 1.78 -17.65 1.08
CA VAL A 109 2.18 -18.30 -0.17
C VAL A 109 3.38 -19.16 0.17
N ALA A 110 3.59 -20.27 -0.54
CA ALA A 110 4.73 -21.15 -0.29
C ALA A 110 6.04 -20.33 -0.25
N GLY A 111 6.84 -20.56 0.77
CA GLY A 111 8.09 -19.83 0.99
C GLY A 111 7.99 -18.60 1.88
N ARG A 112 6.78 -18.14 2.21
CA ARG A 112 6.60 -17.03 3.13
C ARG A 112 6.57 -17.48 4.58
N LYS A 113 7.12 -16.65 5.46
CA LYS A 113 7.12 -16.84 6.91
C LYS A 113 6.43 -15.67 7.59
N MET A 114 5.78 -15.93 8.70
CA MET A 114 5.01 -14.93 9.44
C MET A 114 5.91 -13.94 10.17
N ILE A 115 5.63 -12.64 10.00
CA ILE A 115 6.21 -11.55 10.79
C ILE A 115 5.22 -11.12 11.87
N LEU A 116 4.00 -10.81 11.44
CA LEU A 116 2.85 -10.51 12.27
C LEU A 116 1.67 -11.32 11.75
N ARG A 117 0.60 -11.39 12.53
CA ARG A 117 -0.66 -11.95 12.05
C ARG A 117 -1.05 -11.25 10.74
N ASN A 118 -1.39 -12.00 9.72
CA ASN A 118 -1.74 -11.51 8.38
C ASN A 118 -0.60 -10.86 7.59
N ILE A 119 0.63 -10.90 8.10
CA ILE A 119 1.79 -10.38 7.36
C ILE A 119 2.84 -11.49 7.28
N GLN A 120 3.02 -12.02 6.08
CA GLN A 120 4.01 -13.06 5.80
C GLN A 120 4.85 -12.64 4.61
N VAL A 121 6.14 -12.91 4.67
CA VAL A 121 7.08 -12.57 3.60
C VAL A 121 8.05 -13.72 3.38
N SER A 122 8.50 -13.87 2.13
CA SER A 122 9.61 -14.75 1.79
C SER A 122 10.94 -14.06 2.12
N PRO A 123 12.05 -14.81 2.19
CA PRO A 123 13.37 -14.18 2.33
C PRO A 123 13.66 -13.15 1.23
N GLU A 124 13.26 -13.42 0.00
CA GLU A 124 13.46 -12.53 -1.14
C GLU A 124 12.63 -11.25 -1.00
N GLU A 125 11.38 -11.39 -0.55
CA GLU A 125 10.52 -10.23 -0.30
C GLU A 125 11.05 -9.38 0.86
N LEU A 126 11.59 -10.02 1.90
CA LEU A 126 12.22 -9.29 3.00
C LEU A 126 13.43 -8.50 2.53
N GLU A 127 14.28 -9.09 1.70
CA GLU A 127 15.42 -8.39 1.10
C GLU A 127 14.96 -7.20 0.26
N GLN A 128 13.91 -7.38 -0.53
CA GLN A 128 13.32 -6.33 -1.35
C GLN A 128 12.82 -5.16 -0.48
N LEU A 129 12.11 -5.46 0.61
CA LEU A 129 11.62 -4.45 1.53
C LEU A 129 12.76 -3.73 2.25
N LYS A 130 13.80 -4.46 2.65
CA LYS A 130 15.00 -3.86 3.26
C LYS A 130 15.78 -2.98 2.27
N ALA A 131 15.81 -3.37 0.99
CA ALA A 131 16.41 -2.56 -0.06
C ALA A 131 15.64 -1.26 -0.28
N ILE A 132 14.31 -1.30 -0.20
CA ILE A 132 13.49 -0.09 -0.24
C ILE A 132 13.83 0.80 0.97
N ALA A 133 13.92 0.23 2.16
CA ALA A 133 14.29 0.98 3.36
C ALA A 133 15.68 1.62 3.24
N ALA A 134 16.63 0.94 2.58
CA ALA A 134 17.97 1.47 2.34
C ALA A 134 17.99 2.72 1.44
N ARG A 135 16.90 2.98 0.73
CA ARG A 135 16.74 4.20 -0.09
C ARG A 135 16.31 5.41 0.74
N GLY A 136 16.26 5.29 2.07
CA GLY A 136 15.84 6.37 2.97
C GLY A 136 14.34 6.38 3.27
N ILE A 137 13.65 5.28 2.99
CA ILE A 137 12.21 5.15 3.19
C ILE A 137 11.97 4.34 4.47
N ARG A 138 11.15 4.86 5.37
CA ARG A 138 10.73 4.08 6.54
C ARG A 138 9.79 2.98 6.09
N VAL A 139 10.17 1.72 6.27
CA VAL A 139 9.32 0.56 5.98
C VAL A 139 8.96 -0.12 7.29
N PHE A 140 7.66 -0.26 7.55
CA PHE A 140 7.20 -0.80 8.83
C PHE A 140 5.97 -1.69 8.65
N CYS A 141 5.90 -2.72 9.50
CA CYS A 141 4.78 -3.67 9.53
C CYS A 141 3.79 -3.23 10.61
N GLN A 142 2.57 -2.95 10.22
CA GLN A 142 1.51 -2.56 11.14
C GLN A 142 0.16 -2.77 10.47
N ILE A 143 -0.72 -3.51 11.10
CA ILE A 143 -2.02 -3.88 10.51
C ILE A 143 -3.03 -2.75 10.67
N VAL A 144 -3.19 -2.25 11.88
CA VAL A 144 -4.12 -1.19 12.23
C VAL A 144 -3.37 -0.04 12.89
N PRO A 145 -3.89 1.21 12.86
CA PRO A 145 -3.14 2.37 13.33
C PRO A 145 -2.69 2.31 14.79
N ASP A 146 -3.44 1.65 15.65
CA ASP A 146 -3.12 1.48 17.07
C ASP A 146 -2.56 0.10 17.38
N GLY A 147 -2.23 -0.69 16.36
CA GLY A 147 -1.69 -2.03 16.52
C GLY A 147 -0.17 -2.05 16.69
N LYS A 148 0.34 -3.26 16.89
CA LYS A 148 1.78 -3.49 17.00
C LYS A 148 2.50 -3.06 15.72
N CYS A 149 3.58 -2.29 15.88
CA CYS A 149 4.42 -1.81 14.79
C CYS A 149 5.80 -2.44 14.89
N ILE A 150 6.28 -3.02 13.80
CA ILE A 150 7.64 -3.58 13.69
C ILE A 150 8.33 -2.92 12.51
N GLU A 151 9.47 -2.25 12.76
CA GLU A 151 10.29 -1.71 11.68
C GLU A 151 10.93 -2.84 10.88
N ILE A 152 10.99 -2.71 9.56
CA ILE A 152 11.46 -3.80 8.69
C ILE A 152 12.91 -4.21 9.02
N ASP A 153 13.73 -3.28 9.45
CA ASP A 153 15.12 -3.55 9.79
C ASP A 153 15.27 -4.48 11.01
N LYS A 154 14.23 -4.61 11.80
CA LYS A 154 14.19 -5.48 12.98
C LYS A 154 13.70 -6.89 12.67
N VAL A 155 13.20 -7.11 11.45
CA VAL A 155 12.66 -8.41 11.06
C VAL A 155 13.78 -9.37 10.69
N LYS A 156 13.73 -10.59 11.27
CA LYS A 156 14.61 -11.71 10.93
C LYS A 156 13.75 -12.94 10.69
N LEU A 157 14.03 -13.66 9.64
CA LEU A 157 13.33 -14.91 9.30
C LEU A 157 14.17 -16.14 9.65
#